data_ff79108a162dcbe39042e04ac4ea7df6
#
_entry.id   ff79108a162dcbe39042e04ac4ea7df6
#
_cell.length_a   1.000
_cell.length_b   1.000
_cell.length_c   1.000
_cell.angle_alpha   90.00
_cell.angle_beta   90.00
_cell.angle_gamma   90.00
#
_symmetry.space_group_name_H-M   'P 1'
#
loop_
_entity.id
_entity.type
_entity.pdbx_description
1 polymer ?
#
loop_
_entity_poly.entity_id
_entity_poly.type
_entity_poly.pdbx_seq_one_letter_code
_entity_poly.pdbx_strand_id
1 'polypeptide(L)'
;LKSFLQTKLPFYFVPNFLVQLDKFKLTSNGKIDKKALLKIKLDRKSNFEEPHTSTQKDLVCIFKSILNLEEVSINDNFFELGGDSLTAIKLQIEAFNKSLDISYKDIFDFPTIKQLSEKISSRIAIHYDNDYNYSDINNLLNKSIDQNKLKKENFKNILLTGSTGFMGSHI
;
A
#
# COMPACT_ATOMS: atom_id res chain seq x y z
N LEU A 1 8.89 21.08 14.23
CA LEU A 1 8.89 21.90 13.02
C LEU A 1 8.03 21.26 11.93
N LYS A 2 8.18 19.96 11.61
CA LYS A 2 7.38 19.26 10.58
C LYS A 2 5.88 19.34 10.90
N SER A 3 5.47 19.04 12.13
CA SER A 3 4.09 19.15 12.59
C SER A 3 3.51 20.58 12.40
N PHE A 4 4.32 21.60 12.70
CA PHE A 4 3.92 22.98 12.46
C PHE A 4 3.72 23.29 10.96
N LEU A 5 4.62 22.80 10.11
CA LEU A 5 4.49 22.99 8.67
C LEU A 5 3.23 22.29 8.11
N GLN A 6 2.89 21.10 8.63
CA GLN A 6 1.68 20.37 8.27
C GLN A 6 0.38 21.13 8.60
N THR A 7 0.40 22.01 9.62
CA THR A 7 -0.77 22.84 9.96
C THR A 7 -0.90 24.08 9.08
N LYS A 8 0.16 24.47 8.36
CA LYS A 8 0.23 25.72 7.59
C LYS A 8 0.31 25.52 6.09
N LEU A 9 0.77 24.37 5.65
CA LEU A 9 1.02 24.07 4.24
C LEU A 9 0.24 22.84 3.79
N PRO A 10 -0.22 22.77 2.54
CA PRO A 10 -0.68 21.54 1.93
C PRO A 10 0.40 20.45 2.03
N PHE A 11 -0.01 19.18 2.15
CA PHE A 11 0.90 18.05 2.42
C PHE A 11 2.06 17.94 1.39
N TYR A 12 1.82 18.29 0.13
CA TYR A 12 2.81 18.24 -0.95
C TYR A 12 3.85 19.39 -0.91
N PHE A 13 3.64 20.41 -0.07
CA PHE A 13 4.64 21.46 0.19
C PHE A 13 5.47 21.21 1.45
N VAL A 14 5.07 20.24 2.27
CA VAL A 14 5.83 19.89 3.47
C VAL A 14 7.08 19.11 3.05
N PRO A 15 8.31 19.58 3.39
CA PRO A 15 9.51 18.86 3.03
C PRO A 15 9.57 17.49 3.73
N ASN A 16 9.96 16.46 2.97
CA ASN A 16 10.09 15.10 3.49
C ASN A 16 11.18 15.02 4.57
N PHE A 17 12.28 15.74 4.36
CA PHE A 17 13.43 15.76 5.27
C PHE A 17 13.71 17.16 5.78
N LEU A 18 13.93 17.26 7.08
CA LEU A 18 14.38 18.46 7.77
C LEU A 18 15.66 18.08 8.52
N VAL A 19 16.78 18.62 8.08
CA VAL A 19 18.09 18.36 8.67
C VAL A 19 18.57 19.57 9.43
N GLN A 20 18.78 19.43 10.72
CA GLN A 20 19.36 20.48 11.53
C GLN A 20 20.89 20.44 11.40
N LEU A 21 21.49 21.59 11.14
CA LEU A 21 22.94 21.74 11.05
C LEU A 21 23.37 22.82 12.04
N ASP A 22 24.49 22.59 12.73
CA ASP A 22 25.08 23.59 13.62
C ASP A 22 25.61 24.79 12.83
N LYS A 23 26.22 24.55 11.67
CA LYS A 23 26.76 25.58 10.78
C LYS A 23 26.64 25.16 9.30
N PHE A 24 26.36 26.14 8.44
CA PHE A 24 26.47 25.94 7.01
C PHE A 24 27.93 26.04 6.54
N LYS A 25 28.36 25.10 5.71
CA LYS A 25 29.63 25.26 4.99
C LYS A 25 29.50 26.35 3.94
N LEU A 26 30.49 27.23 3.86
CA LEU A 26 30.54 28.31 2.89
C LEU A 26 31.57 28.01 1.80
N THR A 27 31.31 28.48 0.60
CA THR A 27 32.28 28.51 -0.50
C THR A 27 33.34 29.57 -0.25
N SER A 28 34.43 29.60 -1.03
CA SER A 28 35.47 30.64 -0.99
C SER A 28 34.93 32.08 -1.11
N ASN A 29 33.77 32.23 -1.75
CA ASN A 29 33.09 33.52 -1.95
C ASN A 29 32.05 33.83 -0.86
N GLY A 30 32.05 33.12 0.28
CA GLY A 30 31.14 33.35 1.40
C GLY A 30 29.68 32.90 1.18
N LYS A 31 29.35 32.19 0.09
CA LYS A 31 28.00 31.64 -0.18
C LYS A 31 27.86 30.24 0.38
N ILE A 32 26.63 29.82 0.71
CA ILE A 32 26.36 28.47 1.19
C ILE A 32 26.78 27.43 0.14
N ASP A 33 27.61 26.48 0.54
CA ASP A 33 28.07 25.37 -0.30
C ASP A 33 26.98 24.31 -0.42
N LYS A 34 26.14 24.44 -1.45
CA LYS A 34 25.06 23.49 -1.75
C LYS A 34 25.58 22.07 -2.04
N LYS A 35 26.79 21.93 -2.62
CA LYS A 35 27.39 20.62 -2.90
C LYS A 35 27.77 19.89 -1.61
N ALA A 36 28.21 20.63 -0.60
CA ALA A 36 28.50 20.05 0.71
C ALA A 36 27.22 19.59 1.41
N LEU A 37 26.08 20.28 1.22
CA LEU A 37 24.79 19.86 1.79
C LEU A 37 24.32 18.53 1.22
N LEU A 38 24.52 18.26 -0.07
CA LEU A 38 24.14 17.01 -0.72
C LEU A 38 24.96 15.79 -0.21
N LYS A 39 26.11 16.03 0.43
CA LYS A 39 26.96 14.99 0.99
C LYS A 39 26.63 14.62 2.44
N ILE A 40 25.67 15.31 3.04
CA ILE A 40 25.26 15.05 4.42
C ILE A 40 24.54 13.70 4.43
N LYS A 41 25.15 12.71 5.06
CA LYS A 41 24.50 11.42 5.33
C LYS A 41 23.47 11.64 6.44
N LEU A 42 22.22 11.34 6.14
CA LEU A 42 21.17 11.27 7.16
C LEU A 42 21.50 10.07 8.07
N ASP A 43 21.64 10.34 9.35
CA ASP A 43 21.90 9.26 10.32
C ASP A 43 20.58 8.52 10.59
N ARG A 44 20.32 7.47 9.77
CA ARG A 44 19.12 6.63 9.84
C ARG A 44 19.20 5.51 10.89
N LYS A 45 20.36 5.39 11.56
CA LYS A 45 20.69 4.20 12.38
C LYS A 45 19.94 4.10 13.69
N SER A 46 19.31 5.18 14.20
CA SER A 46 18.69 5.18 15.52
C SER A 46 17.41 4.33 15.64
N ASN A 47 16.72 4.01 14.52
CA ASN A 47 15.46 3.27 14.51
C ASN A 47 15.38 2.25 13.36
N PHE A 48 16.53 1.70 12.92
CA PHE A 48 16.51 0.68 11.87
C PHE A 48 16.03 -0.65 12.46
N GLU A 49 14.95 -1.16 11.92
CA GLU A 49 14.35 -2.44 12.28
C GLU A 49 14.23 -3.32 11.03
N GLU A 50 14.75 -4.54 11.10
CA GLU A 50 14.69 -5.50 10.00
C GLU A 50 13.30 -6.13 9.84
N PRO A 51 12.96 -6.66 8.64
CA PRO A 51 11.71 -7.35 8.44
C PRO A 51 11.69 -8.72 9.14
N HIS A 52 10.63 -8.97 9.91
CA HIS A 52 10.44 -10.21 10.67
C HIS A 52 9.51 -11.21 9.97
N THR A 53 8.52 -10.73 9.19
CA THR A 53 7.54 -11.57 8.49
C THR A 53 7.83 -11.68 7.00
N SER A 54 7.27 -12.71 6.32
CA SER A 54 7.37 -12.84 4.86
C SER A 54 6.79 -11.62 4.14
N THR A 55 5.62 -11.15 4.58
CA THR A 55 4.96 -9.95 4.04
C THR A 55 5.86 -8.72 4.15
N GLN A 56 6.51 -8.52 5.30
CA GLN A 56 7.46 -7.40 5.48
C GLN A 56 8.68 -7.53 4.56
N LYS A 57 9.23 -8.73 4.39
CA LYS A 57 10.34 -8.98 3.47
C LYS A 57 9.97 -8.65 2.02
N ASP A 58 8.79 -9.06 1.58
CA ASP A 58 8.29 -8.75 0.25
C ASP A 58 8.10 -7.24 0.05
N LEU A 59 7.52 -6.55 1.04
CA LEU A 59 7.38 -5.09 1.01
C LEU A 59 8.72 -4.36 1.00
N VAL A 60 9.71 -4.82 1.78
CA VAL A 60 11.09 -4.28 1.75
C VAL A 60 11.69 -4.42 0.36
N CYS A 61 11.56 -5.58 -0.29
CA CYS A 61 12.04 -5.79 -1.65
C CYS A 61 11.38 -4.83 -2.65
N ILE A 62 10.06 -4.63 -2.54
CA ILE A 62 9.31 -3.73 -3.41
C ILE A 62 9.76 -2.27 -3.19
N PHE A 63 9.86 -1.82 -1.93
CA PHE A 63 10.32 -0.46 -1.60
C PHE A 63 11.72 -0.20 -2.14
N LYS A 64 12.66 -1.14 -1.93
CA LYS A 64 14.04 -1.03 -2.45
C LYS A 64 14.06 -0.89 -3.97
N SER A 65 13.30 -1.74 -4.66
CA SER A 65 13.24 -1.74 -6.13
C SER A 65 12.66 -0.44 -6.68
N ILE A 66 11.54 0.04 -6.14
CA ILE A 66 10.84 1.22 -6.65
C ILE A 66 11.58 2.51 -6.34
N LEU A 67 12.17 2.61 -5.14
CA LEU A 67 12.83 3.81 -4.65
C LEU A 67 14.35 3.80 -4.92
N ASN A 68 14.86 2.71 -5.51
CA ASN A 68 16.28 2.50 -5.80
C ASN A 68 17.18 2.69 -4.56
N LEU A 69 16.83 1.99 -3.47
CA LEU A 69 17.51 2.07 -2.18
C LEU A 69 18.21 0.75 -1.84
N GLU A 70 19.38 0.82 -1.20
CA GLU A 70 20.10 -0.35 -0.74
C GLU A 70 19.53 -0.93 0.55
N GLU A 71 19.09 -0.06 1.47
CA GLU A 71 18.55 -0.43 2.77
C GLU A 71 17.23 0.31 3.05
N VAL A 72 16.26 -0.42 3.61
CA VAL A 72 14.96 0.10 4.03
C VAL A 72 14.57 -0.59 5.34
N SER A 73 14.27 0.21 6.36
CA SER A 73 13.71 -0.26 7.64
C SER A 73 12.20 -0.42 7.53
N ILE A 74 11.62 -1.35 8.30
CA ILE A 74 10.15 -1.49 8.35
C ILE A 74 9.44 -0.26 8.93
N ASN A 75 10.16 0.59 9.65
CA ASN A 75 9.65 1.85 10.23
C ASN A 75 9.81 3.06 9.30
N ASP A 76 10.52 2.91 8.18
CA ASP A 76 10.71 3.99 7.23
C ASP A 76 9.39 4.35 6.54
N ASN A 77 9.13 5.65 6.40
CA ASN A 77 7.97 6.16 5.69
C ASN A 77 8.25 6.23 4.19
N PHE A 78 7.38 5.64 3.38
CA PHE A 78 7.49 5.57 1.91
C PHE A 78 7.75 6.94 1.27
N PHE A 79 6.99 7.96 1.69
CA PHE A 79 7.11 9.31 1.13
C PHE A 79 8.38 10.01 1.61
N GLU A 80 8.82 9.73 2.84
CA GLU A 80 10.09 10.26 3.35
C GLU A 80 11.31 9.63 2.68
N LEU A 81 11.18 8.40 2.18
CA LEU A 81 12.20 7.75 1.36
C LEU A 81 12.28 8.30 -0.08
N GLY A 82 11.41 9.23 -0.44
CA GLY A 82 11.35 9.82 -1.80
C GLY A 82 10.21 9.27 -2.65
N GLY A 83 9.30 8.49 -2.07
CA GLY A 83 8.09 8.05 -2.75
C GLY A 83 7.16 9.22 -3.06
N ASP A 84 6.47 9.13 -4.18
CA ASP A 84 5.46 10.07 -4.66
C ASP A 84 4.21 9.33 -5.13
N SER A 85 3.23 10.07 -5.65
CA SER A 85 1.98 9.50 -6.14
C SER A 85 2.18 8.49 -7.27
N LEU A 86 3.15 8.70 -8.16
CA LEU A 86 3.42 7.79 -9.27
C LEU A 86 4.08 6.50 -8.79
N THR A 87 5.06 6.62 -7.90
CA THR A 87 5.74 5.46 -7.29
C THR A 87 4.81 4.69 -6.35
N ALA A 88 3.81 5.35 -5.72
CA ALA A 88 2.77 4.67 -4.95
C ALA A 88 1.87 3.76 -5.83
N ILE A 89 1.55 4.20 -7.06
CA ILE A 89 0.83 3.34 -8.02
C ILE A 89 1.69 2.13 -8.40
N LYS A 90 3.00 2.33 -8.64
CA LYS A 90 3.92 1.22 -8.92
C LYS A 90 4.00 0.25 -7.74
N LEU A 91 4.04 0.76 -6.51
CA LEU A 91 4.02 -0.05 -5.29
C LEU A 91 2.76 -0.92 -5.25
N GLN A 92 1.59 -0.37 -5.54
CA GLN A 92 0.33 -1.13 -5.58
C GLN A 92 0.38 -2.26 -6.61
N ILE A 93 0.88 -1.99 -7.82
CA ILE A 93 0.99 -2.99 -8.90
C ILE A 93 1.96 -4.11 -8.50
N GLU A 94 3.14 -3.77 -7.97
CA GLU A 94 4.13 -4.76 -7.53
C GLU A 94 3.66 -5.58 -6.33
N ALA A 95 2.91 -4.97 -5.41
CA ALA A 95 2.27 -5.66 -4.31
C ALA A 95 1.22 -6.66 -4.80
N PHE A 96 0.38 -6.26 -5.76
CA PHE A 96 -0.61 -7.14 -6.39
C PHE A 96 0.05 -8.35 -7.07
N ASN A 97 1.16 -8.16 -7.79
CA ASN A 97 1.93 -9.24 -8.41
C ASN A 97 2.46 -10.27 -7.39
N LYS A 98 2.64 -9.85 -6.14
CA LYS A 98 3.04 -10.71 -5.01
C LYS A 98 1.85 -11.17 -4.16
N SER A 99 0.62 -11.01 -4.64
CA SER A 99 -0.61 -11.37 -3.91
C SER A 99 -0.77 -10.62 -2.57
N LEU A 100 -0.21 -9.42 -2.47
CA LEU A 100 -0.39 -8.53 -1.32
C LEU A 100 -1.54 -7.56 -1.63
N ASP A 101 -2.64 -7.66 -0.89
CA ASP A 101 -3.81 -6.80 -1.07
C ASP A 101 -3.60 -5.43 -0.43
N ILE A 102 -3.05 -4.50 -1.21
CA ILE A 102 -2.81 -3.11 -0.84
C ILE A 102 -3.53 -2.19 -1.81
N SER A 103 -4.40 -1.34 -1.31
CA SER A 103 -5.01 -0.27 -2.09
C SER A 103 -4.10 0.97 -2.14
N TYR A 104 -4.29 1.80 -3.17
CA TYR A 104 -3.60 3.09 -3.26
C TYR A 104 -3.80 3.95 -2.00
N LYS A 105 -5.01 3.98 -1.45
CA LYS A 105 -5.32 4.69 -0.22
C LYS A 105 -4.53 4.18 0.98
N ASP A 106 -4.33 2.86 1.10
CA ASP A 106 -3.59 2.29 2.22
C ASP A 106 -2.16 2.81 2.30
N ILE A 107 -1.51 3.07 1.15
CA ILE A 107 -0.14 3.58 1.10
C ILE A 107 -0.04 4.99 1.71
N PHE A 108 -1.09 5.81 1.59
CA PHE A 108 -1.16 7.13 2.21
C PHE A 108 -1.53 7.07 3.69
N ASP A 109 -2.49 6.22 4.05
CA ASP A 109 -2.98 6.10 5.42
C ASP A 109 -1.96 5.36 6.32
N PHE A 110 -1.20 4.41 5.74
CA PHE A 110 -0.24 3.53 6.41
C PHE A 110 1.12 3.53 5.71
N PRO A 111 1.88 4.64 5.70
CA PRO A 111 3.03 4.81 4.81
C PRO A 111 4.28 4.03 5.22
N THR A 112 4.28 3.22 6.26
CA THR A 112 5.40 2.38 6.66
C THR A 112 5.15 0.91 6.35
N ILE A 113 6.22 0.13 6.12
CA ILE A 113 6.12 -1.31 5.87
C ILE A 113 5.45 -2.03 7.04
N LYS A 114 5.76 -1.63 8.27
CA LYS A 114 5.15 -2.18 9.48
C LYS A 114 3.63 -2.01 9.44
N GLN A 115 3.14 -0.80 9.26
CA GLN A 115 1.72 -0.49 9.19
C GLN A 115 1.01 -1.18 8.02
N LEU A 116 1.63 -1.19 6.81
CA LEU A 116 1.08 -1.89 5.66
C LEU A 116 0.96 -3.39 5.90
N SER A 117 1.98 -4.02 6.49
CA SER A 117 1.96 -5.46 6.80
C SER A 117 0.89 -5.81 7.83
N GLU A 118 0.70 -4.99 8.86
CA GLU A 118 -0.38 -5.13 9.84
C GLU A 118 -1.76 -5.00 9.18
N LYS A 119 -1.92 -4.03 8.25
CA LYS A 119 -3.17 -3.83 7.51
C LYS A 119 -3.51 -5.04 6.63
N ILE A 120 -2.54 -5.60 5.90
CA ILE A 120 -2.72 -6.82 5.11
C ILE A 120 -3.15 -7.98 6.01
N SER A 121 -2.46 -8.18 7.13
CA SER A 121 -2.76 -9.25 8.08
C SER A 121 -4.18 -9.14 8.65
N SER A 122 -4.63 -7.91 8.95
CA SER A 122 -5.99 -7.69 9.44
C SER A 122 -7.07 -8.02 8.39
N ARG A 123 -6.81 -7.77 7.10
CA ARG A 123 -7.72 -8.16 6.01
C ARG A 123 -7.82 -9.66 5.85
N ILE A 124 -6.69 -10.36 5.91
CA ILE A 124 -6.66 -11.82 5.84
C ILE A 124 -7.46 -12.42 7.01
N ALA A 125 -7.27 -11.91 8.24
CA ALA A 125 -8.03 -12.39 9.41
C ALA A 125 -9.54 -12.22 9.24
N ILE A 126 -10.00 -11.08 8.70
CA ILE A 126 -11.43 -10.82 8.43
C ILE A 126 -11.98 -11.80 7.37
N HIS A 127 -11.17 -12.19 6.37
CA HIS A 127 -11.59 -13.18 5.39
C HIS A 127 -11.71 -14.59 5.96
N TYR A 128 -10.89 -14.95 6.95
CA TYR A 128 -10.99 -16.25 7.62
C TYR A 128 -12.14 -16.32 8.64
N ASP A 129 -12.51 -15.20 9.29
CA ASP A 129 -13.68 -15.15 10.19
C ASP A 129 -15.03 -15.07 9.43
N ASN A 130 -15.02 -14.68 8.18
CA ASN A 130 -16.14 -14.78 7.28
C ASN A 130 -16.07 -16.10 6.47
N ASP A 131 -15.95 -17.23 7.15
CA ASP A 131 -16.38 -18.50 6.58
C ASP A 131 -17.89 -18.39 6.31
N TYR A 132 -18.22 -17.83 5.14
CA TYR A 132 -19.55 -18.00 4.59
C TYR A 132 -19.74 -19.49 4.46
N ASN A 133 -20.53 -20.03 5.37
CA ASN A 133 -20.92 -21.41 5.33
C ASN A 133 -21.70 -21.60 4.03
N TYR A 134 -21.03 -22.08 2.98
CA TYR A 134 -21.64 -22.32 1.67
C TYR A 134 -22.91 -23.17 1.77
N SER A 135 -23.05 -23.97 2.87
CA SER A 135 -24.27 -24.69 3.18
C SER A 135 -25.46 -23.77 3.45
N ASP A 136 -25.24 -22.62 4.08
CA ASP A 136 -26.31 -21.65 4.36
C ASP A 136 -26.73 -20.90 3.11
N ILE A 137 -25.80 -20.61 2.20
CA ILE A 137 -26.11 -20.02 0.88
C ILE A 137 -26.92 -21.02 0.04
N ASN A 138 -26.51 -22.28 -0.01
CA ASN A 138 -27.25 -23.32 -0.70
C ASN A 138 -28.63 -23.54 -0.10
N ASN A 139 -28.78 -23.49 1.24
CA ASN A 139 -30.08 -23.55 1.89
C ASN A 139 -31.00 -22.37 1.59
N LEU A 140 -30.41 -21.15 1.49
CA LEU A 140 -31.16 -19.94 1.08
C LEU A 140 -31.55 -20.01 -0.39
N LEU A 141 -30.67 -20.43 -1.27
CA LEU A 141 -30.96 -20.61 -2.70
C LEU A 141 -32.04 -21.68 -2.92
N ASN A 142 -31.94 -22.84 -2.24
CA ASN A 142 -32.93 -23.91 -2.33
C ASN A 142 -34.30 -23.52 -1.73
N LYS A 143 -34.35 -22.60 -0.75
CA LYS A 143 -35.61 -22.05 -0.21
C LYS A 143 -36.24 -21.01 -1.11
N SER A 144 -35.45 -20.24 -1.86
CA SER A 144 -35.94 -19.12 -2.70
C SER A 144 -36.27 -19.55 -4.13
N ILE A 145 -35.76 -20.68 -4.61
CA ILE A 145 -36.04 -21.19 -5.96
C ILE A 145 -37.00 -22.38 -5.85
N ASP A 146 -38.28 -22.11 -6.02
CA ASP A 146 -39.27 -23.18 -6.22
C ASP A 146 -39.05 -23.76 -7.62
N GLN A 147 -38.29 -24.85 -7.70
CA GLN A 147 -37.95 -25.51 -8.97
C GLN A 147 -39.20 -25.96 -9.76
N ASN A 148 -40.36 -26.08 -9.13
CA ASN A 148 -41.61 -26.43 -9.79
C ASN A 148 -42.25 -25.25 -10.56
N LYS A 149 -41.74 -24.02 -10.31
CA LYS A 149 -42.22 -22.80 -11.04
C LYS A 149 -41.33 -22.41 -12.22
N LEU A 150 -40.15 -23.02 -12.39
CA LEU A 150 -39.28 -22.77 -13.54
C LEU A 150 -39.91 -23.42 -14.77
N LYS A 151 -40.65 -22.66 -15.58
CA LYS A 151 -41.01 -23.08 -16.94
C LYS A 151 -39.72 -23.25 -17.74
N LYS A 152 -39.48 -24.46 -18.30
CA LYS A 152 -38.44 -24.68 -19.29
C LYS A 152 -38.85 -23.91 -20.58
N GLU A 153 -38.42 -22.68 -20.71
CA GLU A 153 -38.51 -21.91 -21.94
C GLU A 153 -37.22 -22.06 -22.73
N ASN A 154 -37.32 -22.41 -24.00
CA ASN A 154 -36.16 -22.46 -24.90
C ASN A 154 -35.85 -21.03 -25.38
N PHE A 155 -34.93 -20.35 -24.72
CA PHE A 155 -34.43 -19.06 -25.16
C PHE A 155 -33.45 -19.23 -26.33
N LYS A 156 -33.68 -18.50 -27.43
CA LYS A 156 -32.73 -18.47 -28.56
C LYS A 156 -31.50 -17.63 -28.31
N ASN A 157 -31.62 -16.60 -27.45
CA ASN A 157 -30.56 -15.67 -27.10
C ASN A 157 -30.65 -15.34 -25.61
N ILE A 158 -29.54 -15.40 -24.91
CA ILE A 158 -29.42 -15.01 -23.50
C ILE A 158 -28.39 -13.90 -23.40
N LEU A 159 -28.78 -12.73 -22.85
CA LEU A 159 -27.85 -11.68 -22.50
C LEU A 159 -27.43 -11.85 -21.04
N LEU A 160 -26.15 -12.16 -20.82
CA LEU A 160 -25.58 -12.27 -19.48
C LEU A 160 -24.83 -10.97 -19.16
N THR A 161 -25.34 -10.17 -18.21
CA THR A 161 -24.66 -9.00 -17.68
C THR A 161 -23.92 -9.35 -16.39
N GLY A 162 -22.75 -8.74 -16.16
CA GLY A 162 -21.96 -9.02 -14.96
C GLY A 162 -21.21 -10.35 -14.98
N SER A 163 -20.96 -10.93 -16.19
CA SER A 163 -20.25 -12.21 -16.35
C SER A 163 -18.82 -12.22 -15.77
N THR A 164 -18.21 -11.05 -15.60
CA THR A 164 -16.88 -10.89 -14.96
C THR A 164 -16.97 -10.65 -13.45
N GLY A 165 -18.17 -10.50 -12.89
CA GLY A 165 -18.41 -10.38 -11.46
C GLY A 165 -18.41 -11.73 -10.77
N PHE A 166 -18.45 -11.71 -9.42
CA PHE A 166 -18.45 -12.92 -8.58
C PHE A 166 -19.53 -13.95 -8.98
N MET A 167 -20.73 -13.49 -9.29
CA MET A 167 -21.84 -14.39 -9.71
C MET A 167 -21.64 -14.93 -11.13
N GLY A 168 -21.13 -14.12 -12.05
CA GLY A 168 -20.95 -14.54 -13.44
C GLY A 168 -19.80 -15.52 -13.67
N SER A 169 -18.80 -15.58 -12.78
CA SER A 169 -17.68 -16.52 -12.88
C SER A 169 -18.03 -17.97 -12.49
N HIS A 170 -19.24 -18.22 -11.98
CA HIS A 170 -19.70 -19.52 -11.49
C HIS A 170 -20.88 -20.10 -12.31
N ILE A 171 -21.25 -19.42 -13.41
CA ILE A 171 -22.25 -19.88 -14.39
C ILE A 171 -21.55 -20.42 -15.64
#